data_19eb3a567a7162d16473fdb84b19dcc6
#
_entry.id   19eb3a567a7162d16473fdb84b19dcc6
#
_cell.length_a   1.000
_cell.length_b   1.000
_cell.length_c   1.000
_cell.angle_alpha   90.00
_cell.angle_beta   90.00
_cell.angle_gamma   90.00
#
_symmetry.space_group_name_H-M   'P 1'
#
loop_
_entity.id
_entity.type
_entity.pdbx_description
1 polymer ?
#
loop_
_entity_poly.entity_id
_entity_poly.type
_entity_poly.pdbx_seq_one_letter_code
_entity_poly.pdbx_strand_id
1 'polypeptide(L)'
;GSYISHMRSEGNKIHEAIEELIRISKEANIHAEIYHLKAAGKDNWAKMDSVIRRIERARKEGQDITADMYTYTAGATGMTASMPPSLQDGGFGKLRERLKDPATRVAMKKAMNTNAPDWENLYYGAGSADNILLLSFKEDSLKKYTGKSLAEVACMRGTSPEETAMDLI
;
A
#
# COMPACT_ATOMS: atom_id res chain seq x y z
N GLY A 1 -9.98 4.92 -26.28
CA GLY A 1 -9.11 4.33 -25.26
C GLY A 1 -9.71 4.52 -23.88
N SER A 2 -9.16 3.84 -22.87
CA SER A 2 -9.58 3.94 -21.48
C SER A 2 -8.36 4.24 -20.61
N TYR A 3 -8.56 4.95 -19.52
CA TYR A 3 -7.56 5.16 -18.47
C TYR A 3 -7.91 4.29 -17.28
N ILE A 4 -7.07 3.31 -16.95
CA ILE A 4 -7.23 2.43 -15.79
C ILE A 4 -6.10 2.73 -14.83
N SER A 5 -6.41 2.97 -13.56
CA SER A 5 -5.40 3.37 -12.59
C SER A 5 -5.58 2.72 -11.21
N HIS A 6 -4.50 2.10 -10.72
CA HIS A 6 -4.22 2.13 -9.29
C HIS A 6 -3.97 3.58 -8.90
N MET A 7 -4.81 4.14 -8.04
CA MET A 7 -4.76 5.56 -7.68
C MET A 7 -3.44 5.92 -6.99
N ARG A 8 -3.01 7.16 -7.17
CA ARG A 8 -1.77 7.69 -6.55
C ARG A 8 -1.77 7.55 -5.03
N SER A 9 -2.94 7.63 -4.38
CA SER A 9 -3.14 7.36 -2.98
C SER A 9 -4.48 6.71 -2.73
N GLU A 10 -4.47 5.65 -1.94
CA GLU A 10 -5.66 4.96 -1.43
C GLU A 10 -5.87 5.25 0.07
N GLY A 11 -4.96 6.01 0.68
CA GLY A 11 -4.91 6.37 2.09
C GLY A 11 -5.24 7.84 2.37
N ASN A 12 -4.28 8.54 2.95
CA ASN A 12 -4.49 9.90 3.47
C ASN A 12 -4.95 10.90 2.40
N LYS A 13 -4.48 10.76 1.14
CA LYS A 13 -4.78 11.64 0.00
C LYS A 13 -5.76 11.01 -1.01
N ILE A 14 -6.65 10.11 -0.56
CA ILE A 14 -7.58 9.42 -1.45
C ILE A 14 -8.50 10.40 -2.21
N HIS A 15 -8.93 11.49 -1.60
CA HIS A 15 -9.78 12.49 -2.25
C HIS A 15 -9.05 13.20 -3.40
N GLU A 16 -7.79 13.59 -3.17
CA GLU A 16 -6.96 14.22 -4.20
C GLU A 16 -6.70 13.25 -5.36
N ALA A 17 -6.49 11.96 -5.07
CA ALA A 17 -6.30 10.93 -6.08
C ALA A 17 -7.56 10.70 -6.93
N ILE A 18 -8.74 10.73 -6.33
CA ILE A 18 -10.02 10.68 -7.06
C ILE A 18 -10.20 11.91 -7.95
N GLU A 19 -9.91 13.10 -7.45
CA GLU A 19 -10.01 14.33 -8.27
C GLU A 19 -9.03 14.29 -9.46
N GLU A 20 -7.83 13.76 -9.27
CA GLU A 20 -6.85 13.56 -10.35
C GLU A 20 -7.41 12.66 -11.45
N LEU A 21 -7.97 11.49 -11.09
CA LEU A 21 -8.56 10.55 -12.04
C LEU A 21 -9.74 11.16 -12.78
N ILE A 22 -10.65 11.84 -12.06
CA ILE A 22 -11.81 12.53 -12.65
C ILE A 22 -11.35 13.60 -13.64
N ARG A 23 -10.33 14.37 -13.30
CA ARG A 23 -9.75 15.40 -14.17
C ARG A 23 -9.16 14.78 -15.43
N ILE A 24 -8.38 13.71 -15.33
CA ILE A 24 -7.80 13.01 -16.49
C ILE A 24 -8.90 12.51 -17.41
N SER A 25 -9.93 11.85 -16.88
CA SER A 25 -11.08 11.39 -17.68
C SER A 25 -11.75 12.52 -18.43
N LYS A 26 -12.00 13.64 -17.73
CA LYS A 26 -12.67 14.81 -18.28
C LYS A 26 -11.85 15.51 -19.37
N GLU A 27 -10.58 15.82 -19.09
CA GLU A 27 -9.70 16.56 -19.98
C GLU A 27 -9.37 15.76 -21.27
N ALA A 28 -9.18 14.44 -21.11
CA ALA A 28 -8.92 13.55 -22.23
C ALA A 28 -10.19 13.05 -22.94
N ASN A 29 -11.37 13.30 -22.38
CA ASN A 29 -12.65 12.80 -22.84
C ASN A 29 -12.65 11.29 -23.08
N ILE A 30 -12.23 10.53 -22.07
CA ILE A 30 -12.10 9.07 -22.12
C ILE A 30 -12.76 8.43 -20.91
N HIS A 31 -13.17 7.16 -21.06
CA HIS A 31 -13.53 6.31 -19.94
C HIS A 31 -12.40 6.19 -18.93
N ALA A 32 -12.70 6.26 -17.63
CA ALA A 32 -11.75 5.98 -16.56
C ALA A 32 -12.26 4.89 -15.62
N GLU A 33 -11.36 3.97 -15.28
CA GLU A 33 -11.59 2.88 -14.32
C GLU A 33 -10.72 3.08 -13.09
N ILE A 34 -11.34 3.09 -11.92
CA ILE A 34 -10.63 3.08 -10.65
C ILE A 34 -10.37 1.62 -10.29
N TYR A 35 -9.12 1.21 -10.32
CA TYR A 35 -8.71 -0.14 -9.97
C TYR A 35 -8.84 -0.38 -8.47
N HIS A 36 -9.42 -1.54 -8.07
CA HIS A 36 -9.50 -2.04 -6.69
C HIS A 36 -9.78 -0.95 -5.64
N LEU A 37 -10.85 -0.18 -5.87
CA LEU A 37 -11.24 0.93 -5.00
C LEU A 37 -11.31 0.50 -3.53
N LYS A 38 -10.55 1.17 -2.69
CA LYS A 38 -10.55 0.98 -1.24
C LYS A 38 -10.04 2.22 -0.51
N ALA A 39 -10.38 2.35 0.76
CA ALA A 39 -9.75 3.29 1.68
C ALA A 39 -8.76 2.52 2.57
N ALA A 40 -7.48 2.65 2.26
CA ALA A 40 -6.40 1.94 2.93
C ALA A 40 -6.06 2.58 4.29
N GLY A 41 -5.92 1.74 5.31
CA GLY A 41 -5.63 2.17 6.68
C GLY A 41 -6.89 2.59 7.44
N LYS A 42 -6.95 2.20 8.72
CA LYS A 42 -8.12 2.39 9.60
C LYS A 42 -8.59 3.85 9.67
N ASP A 43 -7.65 4.79 9.71
CA ASP A 43 -7.95 6.22 9.81
C ASP A 43 -8.65 6.79 8.56
N ASN A 44 -8.62 6.04 7.45
CA ASN A 44 -9.20 6.44 6.18
C ASN A 44 -10.56 5.81 5.89
N TRP A 45 -11.00 4.79 6.63
CA TRP A 45 -12.23 4.05 6.34
C TRP A 45 -13.46 4.96 6.27
N ALA A 46 -13.56 5.95 7.15
CA ALA A 46 -14.68 6.90 7.15
C ALA A 46 -14.75 7.78 5.89
N LYS A 47 -13.68 7.83 5.08
CA LYS A 47 -13.67 8.62 3.83
C LYS A 47 -14.44 7.94 2.69
N MET A 48 -14.69 6.62 2.78
CA MET A 48 -15.26 5.85 1.67
C MET A 48 -16.62 6.39 1.21
N ASP A 49 -17.50 6.77 2.13
CA ASP A 49 -18.79 7.35 1.76
C ASP A 49 -18.67 8.63 0.93
N SER A 50 -17.70 9.49 1.26
CA SER A 50 -17.46 10.72 0.51
C SER A 50 -16.81 10.47 -0.84
N VAL A 51 -15.96 9.44 -0.93
CA VAL A 51 -15.36 8.96 -2.19
C VAL A 51 -16.44 8.46 -3.14
N ILE A 52 -17.33 7.58 -2.67
CA ILE A 52 -18.45 7.06 -3.46
C ILE A 52 -19.33 8.21 -3.97
N ARG A 53 -19.75 9.10 -3.08
CA ARG A 53 -20.56 10.27 -3.46
C ARG A 53 -19.87 11.15 -4.51
N ARG A 54 -18.54 11.27 -4.43
CA ARG A 54 -17.79 12.06 -5.41
C ARG A 54 -17.77 11.40 -6.80
N ILE A 55 -17.57 10.09 -6.85
CA ILE A 55 -17.63 9.30 -8.09
C ILE A 55 -19.04 9.38 -8.71
N GLU A 56 -20.08 9.15 -7.91
CA GLU A 56 -21.47 9.23 -8.35
C GLU A 56 -21.82 10.62 -8.90
N ARG A 57 -21.31 11.68 -8.29
CA ARG A 57 -21.48 13.05 -8.79
C ARG A 57 -20.84 13.22 -10.17
N ALA A 58 -19.60 12.77 -10.37
CA ALA A 58 -18.93 12.83 -11.66
C ALA A 58 -19.74 12.10 -12.74
N ARG A 59 -20.27 10.91 -12.41
CA ARG A 59 -21.15 10.15 -13.32
C ARG A 59 -22.43 10.91 -13.66
N LYS A 60 -23.10 11.55 -12.69
CA LYS A 60 -24.27 12.40 -12.93
C LYS A 60 -23.95 13.62 -13.78
N GLU A 61 -22.73 14.11 -13.74
CA GLU A 61 -22.21 15.20 -14.59
C GLU A 61 -21.82 14.71 -16.00
N GLY A 62 -22.08 13.43 -16.33
CA GLY A 62 -21.89 12.86 -17.66
C GLY A 62 -20.50 12.24 -17.89
N GLN A 63 -19.68 12.08 -16.86
CA GLN A 63 -18.39 11.42 -17.00
C GLN A 63 -18.54 9.89 -16.96
N ASP A 64 -17.82 9.22 -17.85
CA ASP A 64 -17.78 7.76 -17.94
C ASP A 64 -16.69 7.22 -16.98
N ILE A 65 -17.08 7.00 -15.72
CA ILE A 65 -16.19 6.50 -14.66
C ILE A 65 -16.79 5.24 -14.04
N THR A 66 -15.97 4.20 -13.96
CA THR A 66 -16.27 2.95 -13.28
C THR A 66 -15.24 2.68 -12.17
N ALA A 67 -15.52 1.70 -11.34
CA ALA A 67 -14.62 1.23 -10.31
C ALA A 67 -14.82 -0.27 -10.09
N ASP A 68 -13.75 -1.01 -9.91
CA ASP A 68 -13.80 -2.38 -9.41
C ASP A 68 -13.38 -2.46 -7.94
N MET A 69 -13.70 -3.55 -7.29
CA MET A 69 -13.27 -3.85 -5.94
C MET A 69 -13.21 -5.36 -5.71
N TYR A 70 -12.39 -5.78 -4.77
CA TYR A 70 -12.42 -7.15 -4.27
C TYR A 70 -13.17 -7.23 -2.92
N THR A 71 -13.67 -8.42 -2.59
CA THR A 71 -14.54 -8.63 -1.43
C THR A 71 -13.80 -9.01 -0.14
N TYR A 72 -12.48 -8.91 -0.12
CA TYR A 72 -11.66 -9.19 1.07
C TYR A 72 -11.50 -7.93 1.91
N THR A 73 -11.45 -8.11 3.24
CA THR A 73 -11.19 -7.03 4.20
C THR A 73 -9.70 -6.73 4.38
N ALA A 74 -8.87 -7.09 3.40
CA ALA A 74 -7.44 -6.93 3.40
C ALA A 74 -6.95 -6.46 2.03
N GLY A 75 -5.86 -5.69 2.00
CA GLY A 75 -5.10 -5.39 0.78
C GLY A 75 -3.86 -6.28 0.66
N ALA A 76 -3.43 -6.60 -0.56
CA ALA A 76 -2.21 -7.36 -0.81
C ALA A 76 -1.22 -6.57 -1.65
N THR A 77 0.06 -6.59 -1.24
CA THR A 77 1.16 -5.92 -1.95
C THR A 77 2.51 -6.52 -1.57
N GLY A 78 3.59 -6.01 -2.14
CA GLY A 78 4.94 -6.42 -1.76
C GLY A 78 5.38 -5.86 -0.42
N MET A 79 6.26 -6.57 0.30
CA MET A 79 6.79 -6.14 1.60
C MET A 79 7.49 -4.78 1.54
N THR A 80 8.00 -4.37 0.39
CA THR A 80 8.62 -3.05 0.17
C THR A 80 7.66 -1.88 0.40
N ALA A 81 6.34 -2.09 0.30
CA ALA A 81 5.33 -1.07 0.63
C ALA A 81 5.27 -0.72 2.13
N SER A 82 5.99 -1.46 2.96
CA SER A 82 6.22 -1.13 4.38
C SER A 82 7.36 -0.13 4.61
N MET A 83 8.02 0.33 3.54
CA MET A 83 9.23 1.16 3.62
C MET A 83 9.09 2.43 2.78
N PRO A 84 9.75 3.53 3.18
CA PRO A 84 9.73 4.80 2.43
C PRO A 84 10.16 4.61 0.97
N PRO A 85 9.48 5.26 0.01
CA PRO A 85 9.84 5.17 -1.41
C PRO A 85 11.28 5.56 -1.69
N SER A 86 11.85 6.56 -0.99
CA SER A 86 13.24 7.00 -1.16
C SER A 86 14.28 5.89 -0.91
N LEU A 87 13.95 4.91 -0.07
CA LEU A 87 14.81 3.75 0.14
C LEU A 87 14.90 2.86 -1.11
N GLN A 88 13.85 2.89 -1.94
CA GLN A 88 13.71 2.05 -3.12
C GLN A 88 14.31 2.67 -4.39
N ASP A 89 14.85 3.89 -4.32
CA ASP A 89 15.49 4.58 -5.44
C ASP A 89 16.64 3.74 -6.00
N GLY A 90 16.63 3.55 -7.31
CA GLY A 90 17.60 2.70 -8.01
C GLY A 90 17.22 1.21 -8.03
N GLY A 91 16.00 0.87 -7.57
CA GLY A 91 15.41 -0.45 -7.68
C GLY A 91 15.81 -1.43 -6.57
N PHE A 92 15.32 -2.67 -6.71
CA PHE A 92 15.37 -3.69 -5.68
C PHE A 92 16.81 -4.07 -5.23
N GLY A 93 17.77 -4.08 -6.16
CA GLY A 93 19.18 -4.34 -5.83
C GLY A 93 19.77 -3.29 -4.89
N LYS A 94 19.47 -2.01 -5.15
CA LYS A 94 19.92 -0.90 -4.30
C LYS A 94 19.24 -0.88 -2.95
N LEU A 95 17.95 -1.20 -2.90
CA LEU A 95 17.22 -1.40 -1.65
C LEU A 95 17.93 -2.43 -0.75
N ARG A 96 18.23 -3.61 -1.31
CA ARG A 96 18.92 -4.68 -0.56
C ARG A 96 20.32 -4.27 -0.08
N GLU A 97 21.07 -3.52 -0.88
CA GLU A 97 22.37 -2.98 -0.45
C GLU A 97 22.23 -2.03 0.74
N ARG A 98 21.26 -1.09 0.67
CA ARG A 98 21.00 -0.13 1.76
C ARG A 98 20.57 -0.84 3.05
N LEU A 99 19.76 -1.88 2.95
CA LEU A 99 19.31 -2.65 4.12
C LEU A 99 20.42 -3.48 4.80
N LYS A 100 21.62 -3.57 4.23
CA LYS A 100 22.80 -4.14 4.91
C LYS A 100 23.45 -3.17 5.89
N ASP A 101 23.21 -1.86 5.74
CA ASP A 101 23.76 -0.84 6.63
C ASP A 101 22.94 -0.75 7.92
N PRO A 102 23.56 -0.96 9.11
CA PRO A 102 22.86 -0.91 10.40
C PRO A 102 22.21 0.44 10.68
N ALA A 103 22.82 1.57 10.28
CA ALA A 103 22.24 2.89 10.50
C ALA A 103 20.97 3.09 9.68
N THR A 104 20.96 2.60 8.43
CA THR A 104 19.77 2.58 7.58
C THR A 104 18.65 1.75 8.22
N ARG A 105 18.95 0.58 8.78
CA ARG A 105 17.94 -0.27 9.45
C ARG A 105 17.31 0.44 10.65
N VAL A 106 18.12 1.13 11.47
CA VAL A 106 17.60 1.92 12.61
C VAL A 106 16.65 3.02 12.13
N ALA A 107 17.03 3.76 11.08
CA ALA A 107 16.18 4.78 10.47
C ALA A 107 14.88 4.18 9.92
N MET A 108 14.94 3.01 9.29
CA MET A 108 13.77 2.32 8.74
C MET A 108 12.81 1.85 9.83
N LYS A 109 13.30 1.26 10.92
CA LYS A 109 12.44 0.90 12.06
C LYS A 109 11.63 2.09 12.56
N LYS A 110 12.27 3.25 12.68
CA LYS A 110 11.58 4.49 13.06
C LYS A 110 10.55 4.90 12.02
N ALA A 111 10.90 4.90 10.73
CA ALA A 111 10.02 5.31 9.65
C ALA A 111 8.80 4.38 9.53
N MET A 112 8.98 3.06 9.63
CA MET A 112 7.90 2.07 9.60
C MET A 112 6.87 2.29 10.72
N ASN A 113 7.30 2.71 11.90
CA ASN A 113 6.44 2.96 13.06
C ASN A 113 5.91 4.41 13.16
N THR A 114 6.10 5.22 12.12
CA THR A 114 5.65 6.61 12.13
C THR A 114 4.57 6.84 11.08
N ASN A 115 3.50 7.56 11.44
CA ASN A 115 2.53 8.00 10.46
C ASN A 115 3.20 8.96 9.48
N ALA A 116 3.16 8.64 8.18
CA ALA A 116 3.83 9.41 7.14
C ALA A 116 2.79 10.16 6.28
N PRO A 117 2.85 11.50 6.22
CA PRO A 117 1.92 12.27 5.41
C PRO A 117 2.21 12.16 3.90
N ASP A 118 3.46 11.81 3.53
CA ASP A 118 3.96 11.92 2.16
C ASP A 118 3.97 10.58 1.39
N TRP A 119 3.77 9.47 2.08
CA TRP A 119 3.69 8.14 1.47
C TRP A 119 2.75 7.22 2.27
N GLU A 120 2.24 6.19 1.61
CA GLU A 120 1.37 5.19 2.25
C GLU A 120 2.20 4.16 3.01
N ASN A 121 2.34 4.40 4.31
CA ASN A 121 3.02 3.47 5.20
C ASN A 121 2.07 2.32 5.57
N LEU A 122 2.13 1.23 4.82
CA LEU A 122 1.24 0.09 5.05
C LEU A 122 1.60 -0.69 6.32
N TYR A 123 2.84 -0.63 6.78
CA TYR A 123 3.22 -1.21 8.07
C TYR A 123 2.51 -0.49 9.22
N TYR A 124 2.60 0.83 9.25
CA TYR A 124 1.88 1.66 10.23
C TYR A 124 0.36 1.50 10.09
N GLY A 125 -0.14 1.51 8.86
CA GLY A 125 -1.57 1.37 8.54
C GLY A 125 -2.17 0.02 8.96
N ALA A 126 -1.37 -1.04 9.05
CA ALA A 126 -1.79 -2.33 9.58
C ALA A 126 -2.04 -2.30 11.09
N GLY A 127 -1.47 -1.33 11.81
CA GLY A 127 -1.63 -1.14 13.25
C GLY A 127 -0.91 -2.16 14.13
N SER A 128 -0.67 -3.37 13.63
CA SER A 128 0.08 -4.44 14.30
C SER A 128 0.70 -5.37 13.29
N ALA A 129 1.87 -5.93 13.60
CA ALA A 129 2.50 -6.98 12.81
C ALA A 129 1.67 -8.29 12.76
N ASP A 130 0.74 -8.48 13.68
CA ASP A 130 -0.22 -9.60 13.64
C ASP A 130 -1.20 -9.47 12.47
N ASN A 131 -1.46 -8.25 12.02
CA ASN A 131 -2.34 -7.93 10.90
C ASN A 131 -1.65 -8.02 9.52
N ILE A 132 -0.35 -8.34 9.49
CA ILE A 132 0.43 -8.48 8.25
C ILE A 132 0.64 -9.96 7.97
N LEU A 133 -0.15 -10.50 7.03
CA LEU A 133 -0.08 -11.90 6.63
C LEU A 133 0.91 -12.10 5.49
N LEU A 134 1.84 -13.06 5.65
CA LEU A 134 2.83 -13.40 4.65
C LEU A 134 2.24 -14.44 3.67
N LEU A 135 2.01 -14.03 2.42
CA LEU A 135 1.23 -14.83 1.45
C LEU A 135 2.07 -15.79 0.65
N SER A 136 3.29 -15.38 0.23
CA SER A 136 4.14 -16.22 -0.60
C SER A 136 5.60 -15.77 -0.58
N PHE A 137 6.48 -16.69 -0.91
CA PHE A 137 7.92 -16.45 -1.05
C PHE A 137 8.47 -17.11 -2.31
N LYS A 138 9.38 -16.44 -2.98
CA LYS A 138 10.10 -16.98 -4.13
C LYS A 138 11.10 -18.05 -3.69
N GLU A 139 11.82 -17.79 -2.57
CA GLU A 139 12.83 -18.69 -2.03
C GLU A 139 12.18 -19.83 -1.24
N ASP A 140 12.55 -21.08 -1.60
CA ASP A 140 11.96 -22.29 -0.98
C ASP A 140 12.18 -22.36 0.54
N SER A 141 13.35 -21.90 1.02
CA SER A 141 13.68 -21.86 2.45
C SER A 141 12.74 -20.97 3.28
N LEU A 142 12.09 -19.99 2.62
CA LEU A 142 11.17 -19.05 3.25
C LEU A 142 9.70 -19.48 3.15
N LYS A 143 9.36 -20.44 2.30
CA LYS A 143 7.97 -20.92 2.10
C LYS A 143 7.31 -21.43 3.39
N LYS A 144 8.11 -21.90 4.36
CA LYS A 144 7.63 -22.28 5.71
C LYS A 144 6.93 -21.16 6.48
N TYR A 145 7.11 -19.91 6.06
CA TYR A 145 6.48 -18.73 6.67
C TYR A 145 5.16 -18.35 5.97
N THR A 146 4.82 -18.97 4.85
CA THR A 146 3.55 -18.72 4.15
C THR A 146 2.36 -19.00 5.05
N GLY A 147 1.40 -18.07 5.09
CA GLY A 147 0.21 -18.17 5.93
C GLY A 147 0.40 -17.76 7.39
N LYS A 148 1.60 -17.32 7.78
CA LYS A 148 1.88 -16.80 9.11
C LYS A 148 1.83 -15.28 9.14
N SER A 149 1.52 -14.70 10.30
CA SER A 149 1.68 -13.26 10.49
C SER A 149 3.16 -12.88 10.60
N LEU A 150 3.46 -11.61 10.32
CA LEU A 150 4.80 -11.08 10.49
C LEU A 150 5.26 -11.15 11.95
N ALA A 151 4.34 -10.99 12.91
CA ALA A 151 4.61 -11.15 14.35
C ALA A 151 5.02 -12.57 14.69
N GLU A 152 4.30 -13.59 14.19
CA GLU A 152 4.67 -15.00 14.40
C GLU A 152 6.06 -15.31 13.85
N VAL A 153 6.37 -14.83 12.63
CA VAL A 153 7.68 -15.06 12.00
C VAL A 153 8.79 -14.31 12.73
N ALA A 154 8.55 -13.10 13.22
CA ALA A 154 9.48 -12.36 14.05
C ALA A 154 9.82 -13.13 15.34
N CYS A 155 8.81 -13.69 16.00
CA CYS A 155 9.00 -14.55 17.18
C CYS A 155 9.84 -15.80 16.83
N MET A 156 9.50 -16.49 15.71
CA MET A 156 10.26 -17.68 15.26
C MET A 156 11.73 -17.37 14.94
N ARG A 157 12.04 -16.15 14.52
CA ARG A 157 13.38 -15.69 14.15
C ARG A 157 14.14 -15.07 15.31
N GLY A 158 13.46 -14.75 16.44
CA GLY A 158 14.04 -14.06 17.58
C GLY A 158 14.43 -12.60 17.26
N THR A 159 13.70 -11.95 16.34
CA THR A 159 13.94 -10.57 15.89
C THR A 159 12.68 -9.71 16.05
N SER A 160 12.82 -8.38 15.92
CA SER A 160 11.61 -7.53 15.88
C SER A 160 10.87 -7.70 14.55
N PRO A 161 9.56 -7.37 14.48
CA PRO A 161 8.81 -7.44 13.24
C PRO A 161 9.42 -6.60 12.11
N GLU A 162 9.94 -5.41 12.42
CA GLU A 162 10.58 -4.53 11.44
C GLU A 162 11.89 -5.16 10.90
N GLU A 163 12.72 -5.71 11.80
CA GLU A 163 13.93 -6.43 11.38
C GLU A 163 13.57 -7.63 10.51
N THR A 164 12.54 -8.38 10.91
CA THR A 164 12.05 -9.50 10.12
C THR A 164 11.57 -9.05 8.74
N ALA A 165 10.80 -7.96 8.65
CA ALA A 165 10.34 -7.42 7.37
C ALA A 165 11.50 -7.04 6.45
N MET A 166 12.54 -6.38 6.98
CA MET A 166 13.76 -6.03 6.24
C MET A 166 14.57 -7.25 5.79
N ASP A 167 14.61 -8.30 6.59
CA ASP A 167 15.34 -9.55 6.27
C ASP A 167 14.62 -10.40 5.22
N LEU A 168 13.30 -10.25 5.06
CA LEU A 168 12.51 -11.00 4.09
C LEU A 168 12.49 -10.35 2.69
N ILE A 169 13.14 -9.19 2.52
CA ILE A 169 13.37 -8.49 1.27
C ILE A 169 14.72 -8.91 0.66
#